data_b80b5982ddcbf519480978b059cdbee0
#
_entry.id   b80b5982ddcbf519480978b059cdbee0
#
_cell.length_a   1.000
_cell.length_b   1.000
_cell.length_c   1.000
_cell.angle_alpha   90.00
_cell.angle_beta   90.00
_cell.angle_gamma   90.00
#
_symmetry.space_group_name_H-M   'P 1'
#
loop_
_entity.id
_entity.type
_entity.pdbx_description
1 polymer ?
#
loop_
_entity_poly.entity_id
_entity_poly.type
_entity_poly.pdbx_seq_one_letter_code
_entity_poly.pdbx_strand_id
1 'polypeptide(L)'
;MCNDTATPQLEELVTTVANQLMTVDAATSAEVSQRVLAYLVEQLGVDVSFLRHNDRDRRATRLVAEWPPRLNIPDPDPLRLIYFADADPVFALCEHAKEPLVFRPEPATEDYQRLIEEARGVPVTSAAAVPLVSGEITTGLLGFIKFGDRKWHEAELNALMTIATLFAQVQARVAAEARLRYLADHDDLTGLHNRRALLQHLDQRLAPGQPGPVAALFLDLDRLKAINDYLGHAAGDQFIHVFAQRIGDALVGESLIARLGGDEFVLIPASPMSADAAQPLAERLRDQLKDHVAIGGEVLTRTVSIGVASGTPGQHTPSDLLRRADQAALAAKHAGGDSVAIFTADMSVSGELRNDIELHLRRGIESDALRLVYLPEVDLRTGDIVGTEALVRWQHPTRGLLAPGCFIPVAESINLAGELDRWVLRRACNE
;
A
#
# COMPACT_ATOMS: atom_id res chain seq x y z
N MET A 1 -3.48 16.59 -60.03
CA MET A 1 -3.38 15.13 -59.87
C MET A 1 -2.09 14.80 -59.14
N CYS A 2 -2.01 15.03 -57.84
CA CYS A 2 -0.84 14.67 -56.99
C CYS A 2 -1.28 14.46 -55.53
N ASN A 3 -2.34 13.68 -55.29
CA ASN A 3 -2.83 13.44 -53.92
C ASN A 3 -3.10 11.97 -53.62
N ASP A 4 -2.78 11.02 -54.51
CA ASP A 4 -3.22 9.64 -54.37
C ASP A 4 -2.15 8.66 -53.83
N THR A 5 -0.90 9.09 -53.75
CA THR A 5 0.21 8.21 -53.28
C THR A 5 0.58 8.38 -51.80
N ALA A 6 0.20 9.49 -51.17
CA ALA A 6 0.52 9.77 -49.79
C ALA A 6 -0.40 9.03 -48.78
N THR A 7 -1.67 8.79 -49.16
CA THR A 7 -2.65 8.15 -48.29
C THR A 7 -2.30 6.69 -47.97
N PRO A 8 -1.90 5.81 -48.88
CA PRO A 8 -1.50 4.44 -48.57
C PRO A 8 -0.29 4.35 -47.62
N GLN A 9 0.69 5.26 -47.76
CA GLN A 9 1.88 5.30 -46.92
C GLN A 9 1.53 5.67 -45.46
N LEU A 10 0.58 6.58 -45.24
CA LEU A 10 0.15 6.99 -43.90
C LEU A 10 -0.70 5.89 -43.22
N GLU A 11 -1.51 5.15 -43.96
CA GLU A 11 -2.24 3.99 -43.45
C GLU A 11 -1.29 2.85 -43.03
N GLU A 12 -0.26 2.58 -43.81
CA GLU A 12 0.77 1.60 -43.48
C GLU A 12 1.57 2.03 -42.23
N LEU A 13 1.88 3.34 -42.12
CA LEU A 13 2.53 3.93 -40.96
C LEU A 13 1.70 3.68 -39.66
N VAL A 14 0.41 4.01 -39.70
CA VAL A 14 -0.49 3.79 -38.55
C VAL A 14 -0.57 2.30 -38.19
N THR A 15 -0.73 1.44 -39.21
CA THR A 15 -0.84 -0.01 -38.99
C THR A 15 0.43 -0.60 -38.39
N THR A 16 1.60 -0.19 -38.85
CA THR A 16 2.89 -0.64 -38.32
C THR A 16 3.09 -0.21 -36.89
N VAL A 17 2.78 1.04 -36.58
CA VAL A 17 2.85 1.56 -35.20
C VAL A 17 1.83 0.85 -34.29
N ALA A 18 0.59 0.63 -34.75
CA ALA A 18 -0.41 -0.09 -34.00
C ALA A 18 0.05 -1.50 -33.60
N ASN A 19 0.62 -2.25 -34.55
CA ASN A 19 1.15 -3.59 -34.31
C ASN A 19 2.29 -3.59 -33.29
N GLN A 20 3.18 -2.62 -33.31
CA GLN A 20 4.24 -2.49 -32.29
C GLN A 20 3.69 -2.16 -30.90
N LEU A 21 2.66 -1.33 -30.83
CA LEU A 21 2.05 -0.89 -29.56
C LEU A 21 1.13 -1.95 -28.93
N MET A 22 0.57 -2.89 -29.71
CA MET A 22 -0.32 -3.93 -29.18
C MET A 22 0.35 -4.88 -28.17
N THR A 23 1.65 -5.11 -28.31
CA THR A 23 2.42 -6.05 -27.47
C THR A 23 3.09 -5.40 -26.26
N VAL A 24 2.86 -4.10 -26.05
CA VAL A 24 3.51 -3.33 -24.96
C VAL A 24 2.96 -3.72 -23.60
N ASP A 25 3.86 -3.97 -22.65
CA ASP A 25 3.59 -4.08 -21.23
C ASP A 25 4.39 -3.03 -20.44
N ALA A 26 4.28 -3.05 -19.10
CA ALA A 26 4.98 -2.10 -18.24
C ALA A 26 6.51 -2.18 -18.35
N ALA A 27 7.07 -3.38 -18.59
CA ALA A 27 8.52 -3.59 -18.68
C ALA A 27 9.09 -3.12 -20.02
N THR A 28 8.34 -3.29 -21.11
CA THR A 28 8.77 -3.03 -22.47
C THR A 28 8.36 -1.65 -22.99
N SER A 29 7.51 -0.92 -22.24
CA SER A 29 6.90 0.35 -22.68
C SER A 29 7.92 1.40 -23.13
N ALA A 30 9.02 1.59 -22.40
CA ALA A 30 10.03 2.59 -22.73
C ALA A 30 10.78 2.22 -24.02
N GLU A 31 11.20 0.96 -24.16
CA GLU A 31 11.93 0.46 -25.32
C GLU A 31 11.08 0.51 -26.61
N VAL A 32 9.84 0.05 -26.52
CA VAL A 32 8.91 0.09 -27.66
C VAL A 32 8.58 1.52 -28.05
N SER A 33 8.35 2.41 -27.08
CA SER A 33 8.13 3.84 -27.38
C SER A 33 9.30 4.44 -28.12
N GLN A 34 10.53 4.18 -27.70
CA GLN A 34 11.73 4.69 -28.37
C GLN A 34 11.87 4.14 -29.80
N ARG A 35 11.58 2.86 -30.03
CA ARG A 35 11.58 2.22 -31.34
C ARG A 35 10.53 2.81 -32.26
N VAL A 36 9.32 3.04 -31.76
CA VAL A 36 8.25 3.70 -32.55
C VAL A 36 8.64 5.13 -32.90
N LEU A 37 9.22 5.90 -31.95
CA LEU A 37 9.69 7.26 -32.26
C LEU A 37 10.77 7.27 -33.35
N ALA A 38 11.72 6.32 -33.29
CA ALA A 38 12.74 6.16 -34.33
C ALA A 38 12.13 5.92 -35.73
N TYR A 39 11.16 5.01 -35.79
CA TYR A 39 10.42 4.70 -36.99
C TYR A 39 9.66 5.92 -37.55
N LEU A 40 8.98 6.67 -36.65
CA LEU A 40 8.25 7.89 -37.03
C LEU A 40 9.21 8.97 -37.58
N VAL A 41 10.38 9.15 -36.98
CA VAL A 41 11.41 10.10 -37.47
C VAL A 41 11.83 9.77 -38.91
N GLU A 42 12.11 8.49 -39.16
CA GLU A 42 12.52 8.01 -40.48
C GLU A 42 11.42 8.21 -41.54
N GLN A 43 10.20 7.74 -41.25
CA GLN A 43 9.09 7.76 -42.20
C GLN A 43 8.58 9.17 -42.51
N LEU A 44 8.58 10.06 -41.50
CA LEU A 44 8.14 11.45 -41.67
C LEU A 44 9.26 12.39 -42.17
N GLY A 45 10.52 11.95 -42.15
CA GLY A 45 11.66 12.79 -42.48
C GLY A 45 11.82 14.00 -41.55
N VAL A 46 11.45 13.84 -40.27
CA VAL A 46 11.68 14.82 -39.20
C VAL A 46 13.02 14.56 -38.51
N ASP A 47 13.53 15.53 -37.73
CA ASP A 47 14.84 15.40 -37.13
C ASP A 47 14.77 14.89 -35.67
N VAL A 48 13.68 15.20 -34.98
CA VAL A 48 13.46 14.75 -33.59
C VAL A 48 11.99 14.38 -33.38
N SER A 49 11.75 13.32 -32.61
CA SER A 49 10.44 13.07 -32.02
C SER A 49 10.58 12.76 -30.54
N PHE A 50 9.54 13.09 -29.78
CA PHE A 50 9.51 12.84 -28.33
C PHE A 50 8.08 12.54 -27.84
N LEU A 51 8.02 11.75 -26.77
CA LEU A 51 6.79 11.39 -26.09
C LEU A 51 6.87 11.92 -24.66
N ARG A 52 5.85 12.65 -24.24
CA ARG A 52 5.73 13.19 -22.88
C ARG A 52 4.43 12.74 -22.23
N HIS A 53 4.43 12.62 -20.90
CA HIS A 53 3.27 12.31 -20.09
C HIS A 53 2.97 13.45 -19.12
N ASN A 54 1.72 13.87 -19.02
CA ASN A 54 1.28 14.96 -18.15
C ASN A 54 0.92 14.44 -16.75
N ASP A 55 1.62 14.97 -15.74
CA ASP A 55 1.29 14.83 -14.31
C ASP A 55 0.39 16.00 -13.94
N ARG A 56 -0.89 15.71 -13.70
CA ARG A 56 -1.92 16.73 -13.43
C ARG A 56 -1.77 17.31 -12.03
N ASP A 57 -1.39 16.49 -11.05
CA ASP A 57 -1.28 16.92 -9.65
C ASP A 57 -0.14 17.94 -9.50
N ARG A 58 0.93 17.73 -10.26
CA ARG A 58 2.08 18.64 -10.30
C ARG A 58 1.98 19.73 -11.35
N ARG A 59 0.96 19.69 -12.22
CA ARG A 59 0.85 20.54 -13.42
C ARG A 59 2.15 20.59 -14.21
N ALA A 60 2.66 19.42 -14.53
CA ALA A 60 3.96 19.23 -15.16
C ALA A 60 3.88 18.16 -16.24
N THR A 61 4.84 18.16 -17.15
CA THR A 61 4.98 17.11 -18.15
C THR A 61 6.35 16.45 -18.05
N ARG A 62 6.37 15.10 -18.07
CA ARG A 62 7.56 14.29 -17.96
C ARG A 62 7.93 13.66 -19.30
N LEU A 63 9.19 13.73 -19.67
CA LEU A 63 9.71 13.02 -20.85
C LEU A 63 9.66 11.50 -20.61
N VAL A 64 9.03 10.78 -21.52
CA VAL A 64 8.90 9.30 -21.50
C VAL A 64 9.93 8.68 -22.44
N ALA A 65 10.03 9.19 -23.65
CA ALA A 65 10.97 8.73 -24.67
C ALA A 65 11.29 9.86 -25.65
N GLU A 66 12.45 9.78 -26.28
CA GLU A 66 12.86 10.69 -27.35
C GLU A 66 13.74 9.98 -28.38
N TRP A 67 13.73 10.48 -29.63
CA TRP A 67 14.58 10.00 -30.69
C TRP A 67 14.99 11.15 -31.62
N PRO A 68 16.28 11.27 -32.01
CA PRO A 68 17.42 10.51 -31.51
C PRO A 68 17.70 10.82 -30.04
N PRO A 69 18.34 9.90 -29.29
CA PRO A 69 18.67 10.15 -27.88
C PRO A 69 19.66 11.32 -27.78
N ARG A 70 19.45 12.20 -26.80
CA ARG A 70 20.34 13.33 -26.54
C ARG A 70 21.68 12.84 -26.01
N LEU A 71 22.75 13.50 -26.47
CA LEU A 71 24.11 13.28 -25.96
C LEU A 71 24.43 14.34 -24.90
N ASN A 72 25.23 13.98 -23.89
CA ASN A 72 25.71 14.88 -22.84
C ASN A 72 24.56 15.56 -22.06
N ILE A 73 23.62 14.78 -21.56
CA ILE A 73 22.50 15.27 -20.75
C ILE A 73 23.05 15.78 -19.41
N PRO A 74 22.79 17.06 -19.04
CA PRO A 74 23.20 17.57 -17.73
C PRO A 74 22.43 16.89 -16.60
N ASP A 75 23.00 16.83 -15.42
CA ASP A 75 22.34 16.37 -14.21
C ASP A 75 22.17 17.55 -13.22
N PRO A 76 20.93 17.94 -12.89
CA PRO A 76 19.64 17.38 -13.33
C PRO A 76 19.29 17.72 -14.79
N ASP A 77 18.63 16.78 -15.49
CA ASP A 77 18.14 16.99 -16.84
C ASP A 77 16.97 17.99 -16.87
N PRO A 78 17.14 19.20 -17.48
CA PRO A 78 16.10 20.23 -17.46
C PRO A 78 14.86 19.87 -18.29
N LEU A 79 14.97 18.91 -19.21
CA LEU A 79 13.86 18.46 -20.05
C LEU A 79 13.13 17.24 -19.49
N ARG A 80 13.66 16.62 -18.44
CA ARG A 80 13.05 15.43 -17.83
C ARG A 80 11.66 15.74 -17.24
N LEU A 81 11.55 16.87 -16.55
CA LEU A 81 10.30 17.36 -15.96
C LEU A 81 10.18 18.84 -16.24
N ILE A 82 9.08 19.25 -16.88
CA ILE A 82 8.79 20.66 -17.21
C ILE A 82 7.48 21.02 -16.55
N TYR A 83 7.47 22.03 -15.68
CA TYR A 83 6.24 22.60 -15.13
C TYR A 83 5.59 23.52 -16.16
N PHE A 84 4.28 23.39 -16.38
CA PHE A 84 3.60 24.23 -17.37
C PHE A 84 3.58 25.72 -16.97
N ALA A 85 3.66 26.04 -15.68
CA ALA A 85 3.75 27.41 -15.19
C ALA A 85 5.08 28.10 -15.56
N ASP A 86 6.16 27.34 -15.72
CA ASP A 86 7.50 27.84 -16.02
C ASP A 86 7.87 27.62 -17.51
N ALA A 87 6.97 26.98 -18.25
CA ALA A 87 7.21 26.64 -19.66
C ALA A 87 7.05 27.87 -20.56
N ASP A 88 7.68 27.78 -21.75
CA ASP A 88 7.37 28.72 -22.83
C ASP A 88 5.84 28.80 -23.06
N PRO A 89 5.26 30.01 -23.25
CA PRO A 89 3.82 30.17 -23.40
C PRO A 89 3.20 29.29 -24.49
N VAL A 90 3.93 29.04 -25.56
CA VAL A 90 3.52 28.18 -26.66
C VAL A 90 3.48 26.71 -26.22
N PHE A 91 4.47 26.26 -25.46
CA PHE A 91 4.50 24.91 -24.91
C PHE A 91 3.45 24.72 -23.82
N ALA A 92 3.14 25.75 -23.04
CA ALA A 92 2.10 25.72 -22.03
C ALA A 92 0.71 25.41 -22.60
N LEU A 93 0.43 25.77 -23.87
CA LEU A 93 -0.82 25.41 -24.55
C LEU A 93 -1.03 23.88 -24.65
N CYS A 94 0.05 23.12 -24.64
CA CYS A 94 -0.01 21.67 -24.71
C CYS A 94 -0.65 21.02 -23.46
N GLU A 95 -0.77 21.73 -22.33
CA GLU A 95 -1.42 21.22 -21.12
C GLU A 95 -2.88 20.81 -21.39
N HIS A 96 -3.57 21.58 -22.24
CA HIS A 96 -5.02 21.41 -22.49
C HIS A 96 -5.37 21.19 -23.95
N ALA A 97 -4.37 21.06 -24.84
CA ALA A 97 -4.60 20.89 -26.27
C ALA A 97 -5.44 19.63 -26.55
N LYS A 98 -6.44 19.76 -27.43
CA LYS A 98 -7.27 18.65 -27.93
C LYS A 98 -7.01 18.36 -29.40
N GLU A 99 -6.40 19.30 -30.09
CA GLU A 99 -6.06 19.25 -31.49
C GLU A 99 -4.55 19.44 -31.66
N PRO A 100 -3.96 18.99 -32.78
CA PRO A 100 -2.56 19.22 -33.06
C PRO A 100 -2.22 20.72 -33.10
N LEU A 101 -1.14 21.07 -32.41
CA LEU A 101 -0.56 22.41 -32.48
C LEU A 101 0.63 22.39 -33.42
N VAL A 102 0.62 23.28 -34.41
CA VAL A 102 1.69 23.38 -35.43
C VAL A 102 2.38 24.71 -35.24
N PHE A 103 3.68 24.66 -35.09
CA PHE A 103 4.55 25.82 -34.97
C PHE A 103 5.48 25.87 -36.20
N ARG A 104 5.48 27.00 -36.83
CA ARG A 104 6.36 27.28 -37.94
C ARG A 104 7.12 28.56 -37.64
N PRO A 105 8.34 28.73 -38.21
CA PRO A 105 9.04 29.99 -38.12
C PRO A 105 8.12 31.10 -38.64
N GLU A 106 7.91 32.15 -37.86
CA GLU A 106 7.25 33.33 -38.39
C GLU A 106 8.10 33.88 -39.55
N PRO A 107 7.48 34.42 -40.60
CA PRO A 107 8.21 35.12 -41.64
C PRO A 107 8.79 36.42 -41.05
N ALA A 108 9.85 36.30 -40.27
CA ALA A 108 10.63 37.45 -39.84
C ALA A 108 11.51 37.92 -40.99
N THR A 109 11.84 39.21 -41.01
CA THR A 109 12.84 39.72 -41.93
C THR A 109 14.12 38.90 -41.80
N GLU A 110 14.79 38.56 -42.92
CA GLU A 110 16.01 37.71 -42.94
C GLU A 110 17.05 38.13 -41.89
N ASP A 111 17.14 39.41 -41.58
CA ASP A 111 18.04 39.98 -40.58
C ASP A 111 17.68 39.57 -39.14
N TYR A 112 16.39 39.46 -38.81
CA TYR A 112 15.94 39.06 -37.45
C TYR A 112 16.15 37.55 -37.24
N GLN A 113 15.92 36.73 -38.24
CA GLN A 113 16.22 35.30 -38.15
C GLN A 113 17.72 35.03 -37.97
N ARG A 114 18.58 35.75 -38.70
CA ARG A 114 20.02 35.66 -38.58
C ARG A 114 20.51 36.06 -37.17
N LEU A 115 19.92 37.12 -36.60
CA LEU A 115 20.22 37.56 -35.24
C LEU A 115 19.84 36.52 -34.18
N ILE A 116 18.70 35.79 -34.36
CA ILE A 116 18.27 34.74 -33.44
C ILE A 116 19.16 33.50 -33.58
N GLU A 117 19.51 33.11 -34.78
CA GLU A 117 20.44 31.99 -35.09
C GLU A 117 21.83 32.24 -34.48
N GLU A 118 22.38 33.46 -34.67
CA GLU A 118 23.66 33.87 -34.10
C GLU A 118 23.64 33.97 -32.59
N ALA A 119 22.51 34.44 -31.99
CA ALA A 119 22.39 34.64 -30.53
C ALA A 119 22.10 33.35 -29.77
N ARG A 120 21.44 32.37 -30.40
CA ARG A 120 20.97 31.13 -29.72
C ARG A 120 21.64 29.85 -30.19
N GLY A 121 22.32 29.87 -31.33
CA GLY A 121 22.94 28.67 -31.95
C GLY A 121 21.95 27.56 -32.32
N VAL A 122 20.65 27.89 -32.36
CA VAL A 122 19.57 26.93 -32.66
C VAL A 122 19.07 27.22 -34.08
N PRO A 123 19.09 26.23 -35.00
CA PRO A 123 18.53 26.39 -36.33
C PRO A 123 17.03 26.70 -36.26
N VAL A 124 16.53 27.39 -37.31
CA VAL A 124 15.10 27.61 -37.53
C VAL A 124 14.37 26.27 -37.45
N THR A 125 13.36 26.16 -36.64
CA THR A 125 12.63 24.91 -36.38
C THR A 125 11.15 25.05 -36.66
N SER A 126 10.58 24.00 -37.24
CA SER A 126 9.14 23.75 -37.28
C SER A 126 8.80 22.62 -36.35
N ALA A 127 7.71 22.71 -35.64
CA ALA A 127 7.27 21.67 -34.73
C ALA A 127 5.79 21.31 -34.93
N ALA A 128 5.46 20.07 -34.67
CA ALA A 128 4.09 19.62 -34.48
C ALA A 128 3.98 18.95 -33.13
N ALA A 129 3.01 19.38 -32.34
CA ALA A 129 2.69 18.84 -31.02
C ALA A 129 1.31 18.22 -31.10
N VAL A 130 1.25 16.89 -31.00
CA VAL A 130 0.03 16.10 -31.14
C VAL A 130 -0.40 15.61 -29.78
N PRO A 131 -1.57 16.04 -29.25
CA PRO A 131 -1.98 15.70 -27.90
C PRO A 131 -2.37 14.22 -27.79
N LEU A 132 -1.98 13.59 -26.67
CA LEU A 132 -2.50 12.32 -26.24
C LEU A 132 -3.77 12.58 -25.42
N VAL A 133 -4.92 12.20 -25.95
CA VAL A 133 -6.22 12.48 -25.33
C VAL A 133 -6.86 11.17 -24.86
N SER A 134 -7.33 11.17 -23.60
CA SER A 134 -8.14 10.08 -23.03
C SER A 134 -9.41 10.66 -22.44
N GLY A 135 -10.55 10.44 -23.10
CA GLY A 135 -11.81 11.13 -22.80
C GLY A 135 -11.66 12.64 -22.99
N GLU A 136 -11.98 13.41 -21.94
CA GLU A 136 -11.85 14.87 -21.94
C GLU A 136 -10.50 15.39 -21.46
N ILE A 137 -9.50 14.51 -21.30
CA ILE A 137 -8.25 14.87 -20.64
C ILE A 137 -7.07 14.68 -21.57
N THR A 138 -6.17 15.67 -21.60
CA THR A 138 -4.87 15.56 -22.26
C THR A 138 -3.87 14.93 -21.32
N THR A 139 -3.50 13.67 -21.62
CA THR A 139 -2.62 12.84 -20.79
C THR A 139 -1.15 12.93 -21.16
N GLY A 140 -0.85 13.58 -22.28
CA GLY A 140 0.51 13.72 -22.76
C GLY A 140 0.61 14.38 -24.12
N LEU A 141 1.79 14.25 -24.73
CA LEU A 141 2.13 14.90 -25.97
C LEU A 141 3.08 14.03 -26.78
N LEU A 142 2.78 13.87 -28.06
CA LEU A 142 3.69 13.33 -29.07
C LEU A 142 4.23 14.50 -29.91
N GLY A 143 5.51 14.81 -29.80
CA GLY A 143 6.11 15.96 -30.44
C GLY A 143 7.05 15.58 -31.56
N PHE A 144 7.09 16.42 -32.59
CA PHE A 144 7.96 16.30 -33.76
C PHE A 144 8.63 17.63 -34.03
N ILE A 145 9.92 17.62 -34.27
CA ILE A 145 10.71 18.79 -34.64
C ILE A 145 11.41 18.55 -35.98
N LYS A 146 11.30 19.52 -36.85
CA LYS A 146 12.07 19.58 -38.10
C LYS A 146 12.96 20.82 -38.09
N PHE A 147 14.23 20.64 -38.33
CA PHE A 147 15.13 21.75 -38.61
C PHE A 147 14.85 22.35 -39.99
N GLY A 148 14.51 23.63 -40.00
CA GLY A 148 14.03 24.33 -41.17
C GLY A 148 12.50 24.54 -41.17
N ASP A 149 11.99 25.17 -42.26
CA ASP A 149 10.55 25.39 -42.42
C ASP A 149 9.88 24.16 -43.05
N ARG A 150 8.97 23.52 -42.33
CA ARG A 150 8.14 22.40 -42.79
C ARG A 150 6.66 22.75 -42.72
N LYS A 151 5.94 22.47 -43.79
CA LYS A 151 4.48 22.46 -43.81
C LYS A 151 3.96 21.09 -43.39
N TRP A 152 3.11 21.04 -42.40
CA TRP A 152 2.42 19.83 -41.98
C TRP A 152 1.09 19.73 -42.75
N HIS A 153 0.85 18.60 -43.41
CA HIS A 153 -0.39 18.37 -44.14
C HIS A 153 -1.47 17.81 -43.22
N GLU A 154 -2.71 18.13 -43.48
CA GLU A 154 -3.85 17.68 -42.66
C GLU A 154 -3.92 16.14 -42.53
N ALA A 155 -3.65 15.45 -43.66
CA ALA A 155 -3.60 13.98 -43.66
C ALA A 155 -2.49 13.41 -42.75
N GLU A 156 -1.32 14.06 -42.67
CA GLU A 156 -0.25 13.68 -41.75
C GLU A 156 -0.68 13.91 -40.30
N LEU A 157 -1.25 15.06 -39.99
CA LEU A 157 -1.73 15.39 -38.63
C LEU A 157 -2.83 14.43 -38.17
N ASN A 158 -3.74 14.03 -39.06
CA ASN A 158 -4.78 13.04 -38.75
C ASN A 158 -4.18 11.66 -38.50
N ALA A 159 -3.20 11.21 -39.25
CA ALA A 159 -2.46 9.97 -39.01
C ALA A 159 -1.73 10.02 -37.64
N LEU A 160 -1.08 11.15 -37.35
CA LEU A 160 -0.39 11.35 -36.07
C LEU A 160 -1.35 11.43 -34.89
N MET A 161 -2.55 12.00 -35.04
CA MET A 161 -3.62 11.96 -34.05
C MET A 161 -4.06 10.52 -33.76
N THR A 162 -4.18 9.71 -34.79
CA THR A 162 -4.49 8.27 -34.61
C THR A 162 -3.39 7.56 -33.83
N ILE A 163 -2.13 7.80 -34.15
CA ILE A 163 -0.98 7.26 -33.42
C ILE A 163 -0.94 7.76 -31.97
N ALA A 164 -1.19 9.06 -31.75
CA ALA A 164 -1.24 9.62 -30.41
C ALA A 164 -2.37 9.00 -29.58
N THR A 165 -3.52 8.71 -30.19
CA THR A 165 -4.62 7.99 -29.55
C THR A 165 -4.22 6.58 -29.15
N LEU A 166 -3.48 5.86 -30.00
CA LEU A 166 -2.94 4.54 -29.66
C LEU A 166 -1.96 4.61 -28.47
N PHE A 167 -1.05 5.57 -28.46
CA PHE A 167 -0.17 5.80 -27.31
C PHE A 167 -0.95 6.09 -26.03
N ALA A 168 -1.97 6.96 -26.09
CA ALA A 168 -2.81 7.28 -24.93
C ALA A 168 -3.50 6.03 -24.37
N GLN A 169 -4.05 5.18 -25.24
CA GLN A 169 -4.68 3.92 -24.85
C GLN A 169 -3.70 2.93 -24.21
N VAL A 170 -2.50 2.78 -24.79
CA VAL A 170 -1.46 1.91 -24.24
C VAL A 170 -0.98 2.42 -22.89
N GLN A 171 -0.72 3.73 -22.75
CA GLN A 171 -0.33 4.32 -21.47
C GLN A 171 -1.41 4.13 -20.41
N ALA A 172 -2.68 4.35 -20.74
CA ALA A 172 -3.79 4.12 -19.84
C ALA A 172 -3.90 2.65 -19.40
N ARG A 173 -3.74 1.70 -20.36
CA ARG A 173 -3.73 0.27 -20.06
C ARG A 173 -2.58 -0.11 -19.11
N VAL A 174 -1.36 0.29 -19.43
CA VAL A 174 -0.17 0.00 -18.63
C VAL A 174 -0.30 0.60 -17.22
N ALA A 175 -0.79 1.83 -17.11
CA ALA A 175 -1.05 2.47 -15.81
C ALA A 175 -2.14 1.74 -15.00
N ALA A 176 -3.23 1.31 -15.65
CA ALA A 176 -4.29 0.55 -15.02
C ALA A 176 -3.81 -0.83 -14.54
N GLU A 177 -3.04 -1.54 -15.37
CA GLU A 177 -2.42 -2.82 -14.98
C GLU A 177 -1.45 -2.67 -13.81
N ALA A 178 -0.60 -1.63 -13.82
CA ALA A 178 0.29 -1.32 -12.71
C ALA A 178 -0.49 -0.99 -11.44
N ARG A 179 -1.57 -0.21 -11.56
CA ARG A 179 -2.45 0.12 -10.43
C ARG A 179 -3.14 -1.13 -9.88
N LEU A 180 -3.67 -2.00 -10.74
CA LEU A 180 -4.28 -3.26 -10.33
C LEU A 180 -3.28 -4.17 -9.62
N ARG A 181 -2.05 -4.29 -10.11
CA ARG A 181 -0.98 -5.04 -9.43
C ARG A 181 -0.66 -4.44 -8.07
N TYR A 182 -0.52 -3.12 -8.01
CA TYR A 182 -0.29 -2.42 -6.74
C TYR A 182 -1.40 -2.70 -5.73
N LEU A 183 -2.68 -2.51 -6.11
CA LEU A 183 -3.85 -2.77 -5.27
C LEU A 183 -3.96 -4.25 -4.86
N ALA A 184 -3.51 -5.15 -5.75
CA ALA A 184 -3.51 -6.56 -5.42
C ALA A 184 -2.53 -6.91 -4.30
N ASP A 185 -1.44 -6.16 -4.10
CA ASP A 185 -0.37 -6.47 -3.15
C ASP A 185 -0.27 -5.49 -1.99
N HIS A 186 -0.98 -4.35 -2.04
CA HIS A 186 -0.91 -3.29 -1.02
C HIS A 186 -2.26 -3.01 -0.39
N ASP A 187 -2.24 -2.47 0.81
CA ASP A 187 -3.40 -1.95 1.55
C ASP A 187 -3.68 -0.50 1.14
N ASP A 188 -4.91 -0.19 0.76
CA ASP A 188 -5.28 1.11 0.21
C ASP A 188 -5.14 2.27 1.20
N LEU A 189 -5.33 2.02 2.50
CA LEU A 189 -5.26 3.07 3.52
C LEU A 189 -3.82 3.45 3.84
N THR A 190 -2.93 2.45 3.91
CA THR A 190 -1.57 2.65 4.43
C THR A 190 -0.47 2.61 3.37
N GLY A 191 -0.75 2.01 2.20
CA GLY A 191 0.24 1.76 1.17
C GLY A 191 1.25 0.64 1.52
N LEU A 192 1.14 0.01 2.68
CA LEU A 192 1.93 -1.16 3.07
C LEU A 192 1.46 -2.41 2.31
N HIS A 193 2.23 -3.48 2.36
CA HIS A 193 1.76 -4.75 1.81
C HIS A 193 0.46 -5.20 2.49
N ASN A 194 -0.40 -5.86 1.71
CA ASN A 194 -1.62 -6.46 2.24
C ASN A 194 -1.39 -7.90 2.70
N ARG A 195 -2.42 -8.52 3.27
CA ARG A 195 -2.38 -9.91 3.73
C ARG A 195 -1.93 -10.91 2.65
N ARG A 196 -2.34 -10.69 1.39
CA ARG A 196 -1.99 -11.57 0.28
C ARG A 196 -0.49 -11.55 0.00
N ALA A 197 0.09 -10.37 -0.13
CA ALA A 197 1.52 -10.20 -0.36
C ALA A 197 2.36 -10.77 0.80
N LEU A 198 1.91 -10.57 2.04
CA LEU A 198 2.55 -11.17 3.22
C LEU A 198 2.58 -12.69 3.14
N LEU A 199 1.45 -13.33 2.84
CA LEU A 199 1.37 -14.79 2.76
C LEU A 199 2.26 -15.35 1.64
N GLN A 200 2.26 -14.71 0.47
CA GLN A 200 3.16 -15.09 -0.64
C GLN A 200 4.64 -14.97 -0.26
N HIS A 201 5.02 -13.91 0.44
CA HIS A 201 6.39 -13.73 0.93
C HIS A 201 6.76 -14.82 1.95
N LEU A 202 5.87 -15.10 2.89
CA LEU A 202 6.10 -16.15 3.90
C LEU A 202 6.15 -17.55 3.29
N ASP A 203 5.33 -17.86 2.28
CA ASP A 203 5.41 -19.14 1.56
C ASP A 203 6.79 -19.34 0.94
N GLN A 204 7.38 -18.30 0.35
CA GLN A 204 8.73 -18.35 -0.20
C GLN A 204 9.79 -18.52 0.89
N ARG A 205 9.68 -17.76 2.01
CA ARG A 205 10.66 -17.77 3.12
C ARG A 205 10.61 -19.05 3.95
N LEU A 206 9.45 -19.70 4.06
CA LEU A 206 9.25 -20.95 4.79
C LEU A 206 9.35 -22.18 3.91
N ALA A 207 9.62 -22.04 2.62
CA ALA A 207 9.82 -23.17 1.71
C ALA A 207 10.98 -24.05 2.15
N PRO A 208 10.90 -25.38 1.93
CA PRO A 208 11.99 -26.29 2.25
C PRO A 208 13.32 -25.87 1.60
N GLY A 209 14.41 -25.92 2.36
CA GLY A 209 15.75 -25.55 1.87
C GLY A 209 16.12 -24.08 2.02
N GLN A 210 15.22 -23.22 2.50
CA GLN A 210 15.55 -21.83 2.81
C GLN A 210 16.44 -21.75 4.08
N PRO A 211 17.38 -20.79 4.15
CA PRO A 211 18.31 -20.68 5.25
C PRO A 211 17.66 -20.07 6.51
N GLY A 212 17.85 -20.74 7.65
CA GLY A 212 17.56 -20.21 8.97
C GLY A 212 16.06 -20.01 9.29
N PRO A 213 15.74 -19.68 10.55
CA PRO A 213 14.37 -19.44 10.99
C PRO A 213 13.84 -18.10 10.48
N VAL A 214 12.53 -18.02 10.30
CA VAL A 214 11.80 -16.80 9.88
C VAL A 214 11.05 -16.26 11.09
N ALA A 215 11.42 -15.07 11.59
CA ALA A 215 10.68 -14.38 12.62
C ALA A 215 9.50 -13.60 12.02
N ALA A 216 8.40 -13.53 12.78
CA ALA A 216 7.28 -12.64 12.53
C ALA A 216 6.98 -11.83 13.79
N LEU A 217 6.86 -10.52 13.63
CA LEU A 217 6.43 -9.60 14.66
C LEU A 217 4.99 -9.18 14.31
N PHE A 218 4.04 -9.54 15.16
CA PHE A 218 2.64 -9.12 15.03
C PHE A 218 2.43 -7.90 15.92
N LEU A 219 2.05 -6.78 15.31
CA LEU A 219 1.86 -5.50 15.98
C LEU A 219 0.37 -5.19 16.00
N ASP A 220 -0.17 -4.92 17.17
CA ASP A 220 -1.55 -4.55 17.39
C ASP A 220 -1.62 -3.18 18.07
N LEU A 221 -2.30 -2.22 17.43
CA LEU A 221 -2.47 -0.87 17.96
C LEU A 221 -3.40 -0.89 19.17
N ASP A 222 -2.88 -0.44 20.31
CA ASP A 222 -3.68 -0.36 21.53
C ASP A 222 -4.76 0.73 21.41
N ARG A 223 -5.98 0.39 21.84
CA ARG A 223 -7.13 1.31 22.01
C ARG A 223 -7.67 1.97 20.72
N LEU A 224 -7.41 1.44 19.52
CA LEU A 224 -7.96 2.00 18.27
C LEU A 224 -9.50 2.06 18.31
N LYS A 225 -10.16 1.05 18.92
CA LYS A 225 -11.61 1.04 19.06
C LYS A 225 -12.12 2.25 19.87
N ALA A 226 -11.45 2.60 20.97
CA ALA A 226 -11.84 3.76 21.77
C ALA A 226 -11.70 5.08 20.99
N ILE A 227 -10.68 5.18 20.12
CA ILE A 227 -10.49 6.33 19.22
C ILE A 227 -11.64 6.41 18.22
N ASN A 228 -11.99 5.29 17.58
CA ASN A 228 -13.11 5.22 16.65
C ASN A 228 -14.45 5.58 17.31
N ASP A 229 -14.69 5.06 18.50
CA ASP A 229 -15.94 5.31 19.25
C ASP A 229 -16.06 6.77 19.70
N TYR A 230 -14.94 7.45 20.01
CA TYR A 230 -14.93 8.82 20.51
C TYR A 230 -14.80 9.88 19.40
N LEU A 231 -13.90 9.69 18.42
CA LEU A 231 -13.58 10.67 17.38
C LEU A 231 -14.09 10.27 15.98
N GLY A 232 -14.68 9.07 15.84
CA GLY A 232 -15.17 8.55 14.57
C GLY A 232 -14.10 7.84 13.73
N HIS A 233 -14.56 7.08 12.73
CA HIS A 233 -13.70 6.23 11.89
C HIS A 233 -12.65 7.02 11.09
N ALA A 234 -12.96 8.25 10.64
CA ALA A 234 -11.99 9.07 9.91
C ALA A 234 -10.75 9.42 10.76
N ALA A 235 -10.94 9.64 12.07
CA ALA A 235 -9.83 9.87 13.00
C ALA A 235 -9.01 8.58 13.23
N GLY A 236 -9.68 7.42 13.31
CA GLY A 236 -9.01 6.13 13.37
C GLY A 236 -8.20 5.81 12.13
N ASP A 237 -8.72 6.10 10.93
CA ASP A 237 -8.00 5.93 9.67
C ASP A 237 -6.75 6.82 9.61
N GLN A 238 -6.86 8.06 10.05
CA GLN A 238 -5.71 8.97 10.16
C GLN A 238 -4.67 8.43 11.16
N PHE A 239 -5.12 7.90 12.29
CA PHE A 239 -4.25 7.29 13.30
C PHE A 239 -3.48 6.09 12.75
N ILE A 240 -4.17 5.19 12.02
CA ILE A 240 -3.59 4.04 11.32
C ILE A 240 -2.57 4.50 10.27
N HIS A 241 -2.89 5.52 9.48
CA HIS A 241 -2.01 6.03 8.43
C HIS A 241 -0.70 6.58 9.01
N VAL A 242 -0.78 7.41 10.06
CA VAL A 242 0.40 7.95 10.76
C VAL A 242 1.24 6.84 11.39
N PHE A 243 0.59 5.79 11.92
CA PHE A 243 1.29 4.64 12.47
C PHE A 243 2.06 3.87 11.39
N ALA A 244 1.44 3.62 10.25
CA ALA A 244 2.06 2.94 9.13
C ALA A 244 3.29 3.68 8.61
N GLN A 245 3.23 5.00 8.49
CA GLN A 245 4.38 5.83 8.10
C GLN A 245 5.55 5.67 9.09
N ARG A 246 5.26 5.71 10.38
CA ARG A 246 6.30 5.58 11.41
C ARG A 246 6.93 4.19 11.50
N ILE A 247 6.17 3.12 11.26
CA ILE A 247 6.77 1.78 11.12
C ILE A 247 7.77 1.80 9.97
N GLY A 248 7.41 2.39 8.82
CA GLY A 248 8.32 2.52 7.69
C GLY A 248 9.59 3.29 8.01
N ASP A 249 9.48 4.42 8.71
CA ASP A 249 10.60 5.28 9.10
C ASP A 249 11.51 4.62 10.17
N ALA A 250 10.93 3.81 11.06
CA ALA A 250 11.66 3.12 12.13
C ALA A 250 12.50 1.94 11.63
N LEU A 251 12.25 1.46 10.41
CA LEU A 251 12.91 0.29 9.85
C LEU A 251 13.99 0.69 8.85
N VAL A 252 15.22 0.37 9.21
CA VAL A 252 16.37 0.48 8.30
C VAL A 252 16.59 -0.89 7.65
N GLY A 253 16.35 -1.01 6.34
CA GLY A 253 16.62 -2.22 5.57
C GLY A 253 15.40 -2.82 4.87
N GLU A 254 15.60 -3.95 4.18
CA GLU A 254 14.59 -4.62 3.34
C GLU A 254 13.65 -5.54 4.17
N SER A 255 13.02 -5.05 5.23
CA SER A 255 12.00 -5.80 5.96
C SER A 255 10.64 -5.66 5.26
N LEU A 256 9.86 -6.76 5.19
CA LEU A 256 8.49 -6.68 4.69
C LEU A 256 7.57 -6.25 5.82
N ILE A 257 6.77 -5.21 5.56
CA ILE A 257 5.71 -4.73 6.46
C ILE A 257 4.38 -4.90 5.75
N ALA A 258 3.42 -5.51 6.44
CA ALA A 258 2.07 -5.70 5.93
C ALA A 258 1.02 -5.25 6.94
N ARG A 259 -0.12 -4.76 6.45
CA ARG A 259 -1.33 -4.57 7.24
C ARG A 259 -2.32 -5.70 6.93
N LEU A 260 -2.83 -6.37 7.96
CA LEU A 260 -3.80 -7.46 7.81
C LEU A 260 -5.25 -6.96 7.77
N GLY A 261 -5.51 -5.84 8.42
CA GLY A 261 -6.81 -5.18 8.55
C GLY A 261 -6.94 -4.51 9.92
N GLY A 262 -7.86 -3.56 10.06
CA GLY A 262 -8.04 -2.86 11.34
C GLY A 262 -6.75 -2.27 11.89
N ASP A 263 -6.40 -2.67 13.09
CA ASP A 263 -5.22 -2.28 13.88
C ASP A 263 -4.04 -3.26 13.80
N GLU A 264 -4.13 -4.29 12.94
CA GLU A 264 -3.17 -5.39 12.87
C GLU A 264 -2.12 -5.16 11.79
N PHE A 265 -0.84 -5.21 12.18
CA PHE A 265 0.31 -5.13 11.28
C PHE A 265 1.26 -6.29 11.54
N VAL A 266 1.98 -6.69 10.50
CA VAL A 266 2.99 -7.75 10.60
C VAL A 266 4.28 -7.28 9.95
N LEU A 267 5.39 -7.53 10.65
CA LEU A 267 6.72 -7.27 10.16
C LEU A 267 7.50 -8.59 10.06
N ILE A 268 8.10 -8.80 8.89
CA ILE A 268 9.01 -9.93 8.62
C ILE A 268 10.39 -9.35 8.37
N PRO A 269 11.38 -9.60 9.25
CA PRO A 269 12.75 -9.15 9.03
C PRO A 269 13.36 -9.75 7.75
N ALA A 270 14.17 -8.97 7.04
CA ALA A 270 14.82 -9.42 5.81
C ALA A 270 15.77 -10.62 6.06
N SER A 271 16.52 -10.56 7.15
CA SER A 271 17.47 -11.63 7.52
C SER A 271 16.78 -12.75 8.30
N PRO A 272 17.23 -14.01 8.13
CA PRO A 272 16.79 -15.12 8.99
C PRO A 272 17.03 -14.80 10.47
N MET A 273 16.01 -15.03 11.31
CA MET A 273 16.06 -14.64 12.72
C MET A 273 15.12 -15.53 13.55
N SER A 274 15.58 -15.97 14.73
CA SER A 274 14.73 -16.62 15.72
C SER A 274 13.86 -15.62 16.48
N ALA A 275 12.86 -16.08 17.21
CA ALA A 275 12.01 -15.22 18.02
C ALA A 275 12.82 -14.46 19.08
N ASP A 276 13.74 -15.13 19.78
CA ASP A 276 14.59 -14.51 20.79
C ASP A 276 15.52 -13.44 20.18
N ALA A 277 16.08 -13.71 19.01
CA ALA A 277 16.92 -12.75 18.28
C ALA A 277 16.11 -11.53 17.76
N ALA A 278 14.81 -11.71 17.53
CA ALA A 278 13.90 -10.63 17.08
C ALA A 278 13.37 -9.78 18.23
N GLN A 279 13.45 -10.25 19.48
CA GLN A 279 12.95 -9.50 20.66
C GLN A 279 13.53 -8.08 20.76
N PRO A 280 14.85 -7.85 20.66
CA PRO A 280 15.41 -6.49 20.73
C PRO A 280 14.92 -5.57 19.61
N LEU A 281 14.60 -6.13 18.44
CA LEU A 281 13.97 -5.37 17.35
C LEU A 281 12.54 -4.97 17.74
N ALA A 282 11.75 -5.89 18.29
CA ALA A 282 10.39 -5.62 18.73
C ALA A 282 10.34 -4.56 19.85
N GLU A 283 11.25 -4.63 20.83
CA GLU A 283 11.35 -3.65 21.91
C GLU A 283 11.70 -2.26 21.40
N ARG A 284 12.68 -2.15 20.50
CA ARG A 284 13.03 -0.88 19.85
C ARG A 284 11.86 -0.30 19.06
N LEU A 285 11.15 -1.15 18.29
CA LEU A 285 9.97 -0.71 17.54
C LEU A 285 8.87 -0.20 18.47
N ARG A 286 8.56 -0.93 19.54
CA ARG A 286 7.59 -0.48 20.54
C ARG A 286 7.94 0.91 21.06
N ASP A 287 9.20 1.11 21.46
CA ASP A 287 9.65 2.38 22.04
C ASP A 287 9.64 3.53 21.01
N GLN A 288 10.01 3.27 19.76
CA GLN A 288 9.97 4.26 18.66
C GLN A 288 8.55 4.59 18.19
N LEU A 289 7.63 3.62 18.29
CA LEU A 289 6.25 3.79 17.90
C LEU A 289 5.39 4.43 18.99
N LYS A 290 5.86 4.42 20.25
CA LYS A 290 5.21 5.11 21.35
C LYS A 290 5.33 6.61 21.18
N ASP A 291 4.19 7.29 21.05
CA ASP A 291 4.19 8.74 20.84
C ASP A 291 2.81 9.37 21.11
N HIS A 292 2.83 10.70 21.09
CA HIS A 292 1.62 11.52 21.14
C HIS A 292 1.24 11.99 19.74
N VAL A 293 0.04 11.68 19.30
CA VAL A 293 -0.48 12.07 17.99
C VAL A 293 -1.61 13.07 18.18
N ALA A 294 -1.51 14.22 17.50
CA ALA A 294 -2.59 15.20 17.48
C ALA A 294 -3.59 14.83 16.35
N ILE A 295 -4.81 14.49 16.72
CA ILE A 295 -5.91 14.16 15.79
C ILE A 295 -7.16 14.89 16.24
N GLY A 296 -7.79 15.63 15.31
CA GLY A 296 -9.02 16.37 15.60
C GLY A 296 -8.90 17.42 16.70
N GLY A 297 -7.70 17.92 17.00
CA GLY A 297 -7.44 18.87 18.09
C GLY A 297 -7.14 18.22 19.46
N GLU A 298 -7.21 16.90 19.55
CA GLU A 298 -6.88 16.11 20.74
C GLU A 298 -5.48 15.51 20.63
N VAL A 299 -4.76 15.38 21.76
CA VAL A 299 -3.47 14.71 21.83
C VAL A 299 -3.67 13.32 22.41
N LEU A 300 -3.52 12.30 21.57
CA LEU A 300 -3.71 10.91 21.92
C LEU A 300 -2.36 10.22 22.12
N THR A 301 -2.23 9.44 23.21
CA THR A 301 -1.05 8.57 23.40
C THR A 301 -1.25 7.31 22.60
N ARG A 302 -0.28 7.01 21.72
CA ARG A 302 -0.24 5.80 20.92
C ARG A 302 0.73 4.80 21.53
N THR A 303 0.27 3.59 21.74
CA THR A 303 1.05 2.43 22.16
C THR A 303 0.75 1.23 21.26
N VAL A 304 1.60 0.24 21.30
CA VAL A 304 1.48 -0.97 20.49
C VAL A 304 1.84 -2.20 21.32
N SER A 305 1.04 -3.24 21.21
CA SER A 305 1.35 -4.57 21.74
C SER A 305 1.98 -5.41 20.64
N ILE A 306 3.13 -6.04 20.89
CA ILE A 306 3.88 -6.77 19.88
C ILE A 306 4.06 -8.23 20.33
N GLY A 307 3.61 -9.15 19.46
CA GLY A 307 3.85 -10.57 19.60
C GLY A 307 4.95 -11.04 18.66
N VAL A 308 5.89 -11.81 19.16
CA VAL A 308 7.02 -12.34 18.39
C VAL A 308 6.95 -13.86 18.34
N ALA A 309 7.02 -14.41 17.13
CA ALA A 309 7.15 -15.84 16.91
C ALA A 309 8.19 -16.14 15.82
N SER A 310 8.67 -17.37 15.75
CA SER A 310 9.49 -17.82 14.63
C SER A 310 9.05 -19.18 14.10
N GLY A 311 9.28 -19.38 12.81
CA GLY A 311 9.00 -20.62 12.09
C GLY A 311 10.26 -21.17 11.41
N THR A 312 10.36 -22.48 11.35
CA THR A 312 11.44 -23.19 10.66
C THR A 312 10.99 -23.55 9.25
N PRO A 313 11.75 -23.21 8.19
CA PRO A 313 11.44 -23.59 6.82
C PRO A 313 11.22 -25.11 6.68
N GLY A 314 10.18 -25.48 5.92
CA GLY A 314 9.79 -26.89 5.72
C GLY A 314 9.06 -27.56 6.89
N GLN A 315 8.96 -26.90 8.05
CA GLN A 315 8.27 -27.45 9.24
C GLN A 315 7.02 -26.66 9.62
N HIS A 316 6.99 -25.38 9.32
CA HIS A 316 5.90 -24.48 9.68
C HIS A 316 5.29 -23.83 8.44
N THR A 317 3.96 -23.64 8.47
CA THR A 317 3.24 -22.89 7.44
C THR A 317 3.19 -21.40 7.79
N PRO A 318 2.96 -20.50 6.80
CA PRO A 318 2.67 -19.09 7.07
C PRO A 318 1.56 -18.86 8.08
N SER A 319 0.48 -19.64 7.97
CA SER A 319 -0.67 -19.53 8.88
C SER A 319 -0.32 -19.92 10.31
N ASP A 320 0.51 -20.95 10.50
CA ASP A 320 0.99 -21.34 11.83
C ASP A 320 1.87 -20.26 12.46
N LEU A 321 2.79 -19.68 11.68
CA LEU A 321 3.68 -18.63 12.15
C LEU A 321 2.88 -17.37 12.56
N LEU A 322 1.96 -16.92 11.71
CA LEU A 322 1.13 -15.75 11.99
C LEU A 322 0.21 -15.97 13.21
N ARG A 323 -0.42 -17.14 13.31
CA ARG A 323 -1.25 -17.49 14.47
C ARG A 323 -0.46 -17.47 15.79
N ARG A 324 0.79 -17.96 15.78
CA ARG A 324 1.66 -17.91 16.97
C ARG A 324 2.04 -16.49 17.34
N ALA A 325 2.40 -15.66 16.38
CA ALA A 325 2.74 -14.27 16.60
C ALA A 325 1.53 -13.46 17.13
N ASP A 326 0.34 -13.69 16.58
CA ASP A 326 -0.92 -13.11 17.04
C ASP A 326 -1.25 -13.53 18.50
N GLN A 327 -1.12 -14.81 18.85
CA GLN A 327 -1.32 -15.29 20.22
C GLN A 327 -0.37 -14.59 21.21
N ALA A 328 0.87 -14.35 20.80
CA ALA A 328 1.82 -13.61 21.64
C ALA A 328 1.43 -12.13 21.76
N ALA A 329 0.97 -11.48 20.67
CA ALA A 329 0.49 -10.10 20.71
C ALA A 329 -0.73 -9.95 21.63
N LEU A 330 -1.65 -10.90 21.57
CA LEU A 330 -2.81 -10.95 22.47
C LEU A 330 -2.39 -11.11 23.93
N ALA A 331 -1.38 -11.93 24.23
CA ALA A 331 -0.82 -12.04 25.57
C ALA A 331 -0.20 -10.72 26.06
N ALA A 332 0.54 -10.00 25.19
CA ALA A 332 1.07 -8.67 25.48
C ALA A 332 -0.07 -7.66 25.79
N LYS A 333 -1.13 -7.69 25.00
CA LYS A 333 -2.31 -6.83 25.18
C LYS A 333 -3.03 -7.09 26.52
N HIS A 334 -3.16 -8.36 26.91
CA HIS A 334 -3.76 -8.75 28.20
C HIS A 334 -2.88 -8.42 29.41
N ALA A 335 -1.56 -8.35 29.23
CA ALA A 335 -0.64 -7.92 30.29
C ALA A 335 -0.71 -6.41 30.59
N GLY A 336 -1.57 -5.67 29.89
CA GLY A 336 -1.78 -4.23 30.08
C GLY A 336 -1.50 -3.38 28.83
N GLY A 337 -1.10 -4.02 27.73
CA GLY A 337 -0.68 -3.33 26.48
C GLY A 337 0.73 -2.75 26.59
N ASP A 338 1.15 -1.99 25.56
CA ASP A 338 2.48 -1.34 25.48
C ASP A 338 3.64 -2.28 25.86
N SER A 339 3.62 -3.51 25.33
CA SER A 339 4.56 -4.55 25.72
C SER A 339 4.88 -5.50 24.58
N VAL A 340 5.96 -6.27 24.74
CA VAL A 340 6.40 -7.31 23.82
C VAL A 340 6.27 -8.67 24.49
N ALA A 341 5.71 -9.65 23.79
CA ALA A 341 5.67 -11.04 24.25
C ALA A 341 6.23 -11.97 23.17
N ILE A 342 7.01 -12.96 23.59
CA ILE A 342 7.49 -14.04 22.72
C ILE A 342 6.54 -15.22 22.86
N PHE A 343 6.17 -15.81 21.72
CA PHE A 343 5.31 -16.98 21.69
C PHE A 343 5.94 -18.17 22.45
N THR A 344 5.15 -18.74 23.36
CA THR A 344 5.46 -20.01 24.06
C THR A 344 4.37 -21.04 23.77
N ALA A 345 4.71 -22.33 23.90
CA ALA A 345 3.74 -23.40 23.64
C ALA A 345 2.48 -23.30 24.57
N ASP A 346 2.67 -22.82 25.78
CA ASP A 346 1.57 -22.63 26.75
C ASP A 346 0.54 -21.58 26.28
N MET A 347 0.96 -20.59 25.48
CA MET A 347 0.06 -19.61 24.89
C MET A 347 -0.92 -20.23 23.89
N SER A 348 -0.51 -21.26 23.14
CA SER A 348 -1.42 -22.01 22.26
C SER A 348 -2.53 -22.69 23.04
N VAL A 349 -2.19 -23.35 24.14
CA VAL A 349 -3.16 -24.05 25.01
C VAL A 349 -4.13 -23.03 25.63
N SER A 350 -3.61 -21.89 26.08
CA SER A 350 -4.40 -20.79 26.64
C SER A 350 -5.33 -20.17 25.60
N GLY A 351 -4.86 -19.99 24.36
CA GLY A 351 -5.68 -19.45 23.26
C GLY A 351 -6.82 -20.38 22.85
N GLU A 352 -6.56 -21.69 22.75
CA GLU A 352 -7.59 -22.70 22.47
C GLU A 352 -8.64 -22.76 23.58
N LEU A 353 -8.19 -22.70 24.84
CA LEU A 353 -9.09 -22.65 25.99
C LEU A 353 -9.96 -21.41 25.96
N ARG A 354 -9.38 -20.25 25.66
CA ARG A 354 -10.10 -18.98 25.55
C ARG A 354 -11.19 -19.02 24.51
N ASN A 355 -10.86 -19.44 23.27
CA ASN A 355 -11.84 -19.58 22.18
C ASN A 355 -12.98 -20.53 22.55
N ASP A 356 -12.64 -21.64 23.20
CA ASP A 356 -13.62 -22.62 23.66
C ASP A 356 -14.57 -22.03 24.73
N ILE A 357 -14.01 -21.21 25.63
CA ILE A 357 -14.77 -20.46 26.65
C ILE A 357 -15.70 -19.44 25.97
N GLU A 358 -15.19 -18.64 25.03
CA GLU A 358 -15.98 -17.63 24.31
C GLU A 358 -17.19 -18.24 23.60
N LEU A 359 -17.02 -19.40 22.98
CA LEU A 359 -18.08 -20.10 22.29
C LEU A 359 -19.17 -20.68 23.22
N HIS A 360 -18.80 -21.08 24.43
CA HIS A 360 -19.70 -21.88 25.28
C HIS A 360 -20.16 -21.15 26.54
N LEU A 361 -19.54 -20.03 26.98
CA LEU A 361 -19.82 -19.41 28.27
C LEU A 361 -21.26 -18.89 28.38
N ARG A 362 -21.78 -18.19 27.36
CA ARG A 362 -23.17 -17.70 27.38
C ARG A 362 -24.15 -18.84 27.59
N ARG A 363 -23.98 -19.92 26.83
CA ARG A 363 -24.82 -21.11 27.01
C ARG A 363 -24.62 -21.77 28.36
N GLY A 364 -23.38 -21.72 28.89
CA GLY A 364 -23.10 -22.23 30.25
C GLY A 364 -23.84 -21.47 31.36
N ILE A 365 -23.98 -20.15 31.24
CA ILE A 365 -24.75 -19.30 32.15
C ILE A 365 -26.24 -19.63 32.01
N GLU A 366 -26.77 -19.83 30.82
CA GLU A 366 -28.18 -20.09 30.55
C GLU A 366 -28.62 -21.51 30.92
N SER A 367 -27.73 -22.50 30.82
CA SER A 367 -28.05 -23.94 30.99
C SER A 367 -27.77 -24.54 32.37
N ASP A 368 -27.54 -23.70 33.37
CA ASP A 368 -27.22 -24.14 34.75
C ASP A 368 -25.95 -25.02 34.85
N ALA A 369 -25.00 -24.80 33.88
CA ALA A 369 -23.72 -25.50 33.90
C ALA A 369 -22.72 -24.88 34.90
N LEU A 370 -23.08 -23.75 35.51
CA LEU A 370 -22.34 -23.12 36.57
C LEU A 370 -22.81 -23.70 37.93
N ARG A 371 -21.91 -23.73 38.89
CA ARG A 371 -22.21 -24.11 40.30
C ARG A 371 -21.41 -23.27 41.27
N LEU A 372 -21.90 -23.09 42.50
CA LEU A 372 -21.18 -22.46 43.59
C LEU A 372 -20.53 -23.51 44.46
N VAL A 373 -19.36 -23.17 44.96
CA VAL A 373 -18.63 -23.88 45.99
C VAL A 373 -18.39 -22.86 47.10
N TYR A 374 -18.68 -23.22 48.34
CA TYR A 374 -18.60 -22.31 49.43
C TYR A 374 -17.36 -22.61 50.29
N LEU A 375 -16.58 -21.56 50.57
CA LEU A 375 -15.45 -21.62 51.49
C LEU A 375 -15.87 -20.94 52.80
N PRO A 376 -15.88 -21.67 53.95
CA PRO A 376 -16.25 -21.05 55.21
C PRO A 376 -15.16 -20.10 55.73
N GLU A 377 -15.58 -18.92 56.17
CA GLU A 377 -14.75 -17.97 56.90
C GLU A 377 -14.96 -18.19 58.42
N VAL A 378 -13.87 -18.43 59.11
CA VAL A 378 -13.93 -18.74 60.56
C VAL A 378 -13.25 -17.66 61.40
N ASP A 379 -13.83 -17.30 62.50
CA ASP A 379 -13.15 -16.49 63.54
C ASP A 379 -12.02 -17.33 64.14
N LEU A 380 -10.77 -16.92 63.92
CA LEU A 380 -9.61 -17.65 64.43
C LEU A 380 -9.52 -17.73 65.95
N ARG A 381 -10.27 -16.91 66.70
CA ARG A 381 -10.29 -16.88 68.14
C ARG A 381 -11.34 -17.84 68.75
N THR A 382 -12.52 -17.95 68.12
CA THR A 382 -13.62 -18.76 68.61
C THR A 382 -13.78 -20.08 67.85
N GLY A 383 -13.30 -20.16 66.59
CA GLY A 383 -13.54 -21.29 65.72
C GLY A 383 -14.93 -21.28 65.04
N ASP A 384 -15.75 -20.25 65.33
CA ASP A 384 -17.07 -20.15 64.70
C ASP A 384 -17.04 -19.70 63.25
N ILE A 385 -17.97 -20.18 62.45
CA ILE A 385 -18.16 -19.73 61.08
C ILE A 385 -18.87 -18.37 61.12
N VAL A 386 -18.21 -17.32 60.60
CA VAL A 386 -18.71 -15.94 60.58
C VAL A 386 -19.20 -15.54 59.21
N GLY A 387 -18.85 -16.29 58.16
CA GLY A 387 -19.26 -16.04 56.79
C GLY A 387 -18.91 -17.20 55.87
N THR A 388 -19.32 -17.07 54.62
CA THR A 388 -18.92 -18.00 53.56
C THR A 388 -18.61 -17.22 52.27
N GLU A 389 -17.51 -17.55 51.64
CA GLU A 389 -17.17 -17.06 50.29
C GLU A 389 -17.80 -17.98 49.25
N ALA A 390 -18.63 -17.42 48.37
CA ALA A 390 -19.23 -18.14 47.23
C ALA A 390 -18.30 -18.09 46.00
N LEU A 391 -17.77 -19.21 45.64
CA LEU A 391 -16.80 -19.36 44.56
C LEU A 391 -17.43 -20.08 43.36
N VAL A 392 -17.62 -19.37 42.24
CA VAL A 392 -18.19 -19.96 41.01
C VAL A 392 -17.26 -20.99 40.39
N ARG A 393 -17.83 -22.05 39.87
CA ARG A 393 -17.16 -23.08 39.08
C ARG A 393 -18.01 -23.34 37.83
N TRP A 394 -17.37 -23.64 36.70
CA TRP A 394 -18.08 -23.94 35.46
C TRP A 394 -17.79 -25.35 34.99
N GLN A 395 -18.85 -26.15 34.86
CA GLN A 395 -18.75 -27.46 34.21
C GLN A 395 -18.79 -27.30 32.72
N HIS A 396 -17.58 -27.18 32.13
CA HIS A 396 -17.43 -27.03 30.69
C HIS A 396 -17.74 -28.35 29.99
N PRO A 397 -18.43 -28.32 28.80
CA PRO A 397 -18.88 -29.55 28.14
C PRO A 397 -17.74 -30.50 27.71
N THR A 398 -16.57 -29.98 27.38
CA THR A 398 -15.42 -30.76 26.85
C THR A 398 -14.20 -30.74 27.79
N ARG A 399 -14.07 -29.74 28.68
CA ARG A 399 -12.86 -29.51 29.47
C ARG A 399 -13.03 -29.79 30.99
N GLY A 400 -14.21 -30.25 31.36
CA GLY A 400 -14.48 -30.54 32.76
C GLY A 400 -14.72 -29.28 33.62
N LEU A 401 -14.28 -29.32 34.86
CA LEU A 401 -14.53 -28.23 35.82
C LEU A 401 -13.50 -27.12 35.69
N LEU A 402 -13.94 -25.95 35.26
CA LEU A 402 -13.10 -24.77 35.15
C LEU A 402 -13.18 -23.86 36.36
N ALA A 403 -12.03 -23.36 36.81
CA ALA A 403 -11.90 -22.37 37.87
C ALA A 403 -12.21 -20.95 37.39
N PRO A 404 -12.62 -20.01 38.25
CA PRO A 404 -12.99 -18.64 37.87
C PRO A 404 -11.93 -17.90 37.10
N GLY A 405 -10.67 -18.04 37.49
CA GLY A 405 -9.54 -17.40 36.80
C GLY A 405 -9.37 -17.76 35.31
N CYS A 406 -9.97 -18.89 34.89
CA CYS A 406 -9.93 -19.29 33.46
C CYS A 406 -10.98 -18.55 32.62
N PHE A 407 -12.17 -18.24 33.16
CA PHE A 407 -13.30 -17.78 32.37
C PHE A 407 -13.83 -16.38 32.73
N ILE A 408 -13.56 -15.85 33.93
CA ILE A 408 -13.97 -14.48 34.31
C ILE A 408 -13.34 -13.43 33.42
N PRO A 409 -12.01 -13.46 33.15
CA PRO A 409 -11.40 -12.50 32.25
C PRO A 409 -11.97 -12.57 30.82
N VAL A 410 -12.38 -13.77 30.40
CA VAL A 410 -13.05 -13.95 29.09
C VAL A 410 -14.45 -13.35 29.12
N ALA A 411 -15.22 -13.60 30.21
CA ALA A 411 -16.56 -13.01 30.42
C ALA A 411 -16.52 -11.47 30.31
N GLU A 412 -15.51 -10.85 30.92
CA GLU A 412 -15.29 -9.39 30.86
C GLU A 412 -15.05 -8.92 29.45
N SER A 413 -14.17 -9.60 28.70
CA SER A 413 -13.82 -9.21 27.34
C SER A 413 -14.98 -9.33 26.33
N ILE A 414 -15.93 -10.24 26.57
CA ILE A 414 -17.11 -10.45 25.69
C ILE A 414 -18.41 -9.85 26.28
N ASN A 415 -18.30 -8.97 27.27
CA ASN A 415 -19.42 -8.29 27.91
C ASN A 415 -20.44 -9.24 28.60
N LEU A 416 -20.02 -10.39 29.06
CA LEU A 416 -20.87 -11.35 29.83
C LEU A 416 -20.68 -11.26 31.34
N ALA A 417 -19.73 -10.45 31.83
CA ALA A 417 -19.47 -10.31 33.28
C ALA A 417 -20.73 -9.96 34.07
N GLY A 418 -21.52 -8.98 33.60
CA GLY A 418 -22.76 -8.58 34.28
C GLY A 418 -23.86 -9.64 34.27
N GLU A 419 -23.90 -10.56 33.31
CA GLU A 419 -24.80 -11.70 33.28
C GLU A 419 -24.34 -12.77 34.29
N LEU A 420 -23.04 -13.02 34.31
CA LEU A 420 -22.40 -13.95 35.26
C LEU A 420 -22.57 -13.50 36.69
N ASP A 421 -22.33 -12.22 37.00
CA ASP A 421 -22.51 -11.65 38.37
C ASP A 421 -23.96 -11.79 38.85
N ARG A 422 -24.92 -11.47 37.94
CA ARG A 422 -26.35 -11.65 38.28
C ARG A 422 -26.70 -13.10 38.54
N TRP A 423 -26.13 -14.03 37.82
CA TRP A 423 -26.34 -15.45 38.02
C TRP A 423 -25.77 -15.88 39.39
N VAL A 424 -24.51 -15.49 39.71
CA VAL A 424 -23.82 -15.82 40.96
C VAL A 424 -24.61 -15.28 42.18
N LEU A 425 -24.94 -13.97 42.13
CA LEU A 425 -25.70 -13.33 43.24
C LEU A 425 -27.05 -14.00 43.47
N ARG A 426 -27.80 -14.24 42.40
CA ARG A 426 -29.11 -14.89 42.48
C ARG A 426 -29.01 -16.31 43.07
N ARG A 427 -27.98 -17.05 42.64
CA ARG A 427 -27.75 -18.41 43.08
C ARG A 427 -27.31 -18.45 44.56
N ALA A 428 -26.35 -17.64 44.96
CA ALA A 428 -25.84 -17.56 46.33
C ALA A 428 -26.89 -17.10 47.33
N CYS A 429 -27.86 -16.24 46.93
CA CYS A 429 -28.96 -15.83 47.81
C CYS A 429 -30.07 -16.89 47.94
N ASN A 430 -30.15 -17.86 47.05
CA ASN A 430 -31.17 -18.90 47.07
C ASN A 430 -30.68 -20.20 47.72
N GLU A 431 -29.42 -20.45 47.87
CA GLU A 431 -28.79 -21.57 48.55
C GLU A 431 -28.48 -21.25 50.01
#